data_8e5e3e27ef2d50c977866dfac972b897
#
_entry.id   8e5e3e27ef2d50c977866dfac972b897
#
_cell.length_a   1.000
_cell.length_b   1.000
_cell.length_c   1.000
_cell.angle_alpha   90.00
_cell.angle_beta   90.00
_cell.angle_gamma   90.00
#
_symmetry.space_group_name_H-M   'P 1'
#
loop_
_entity.id
_entity.type
_entity.pdbx_description
1 polymer ?
#
loop_
_entity_poly.entity_id
_entity_poly.type
_entity_poly.pdbx_seq_one_letter_code
_entity_poly.pdbx_strand_id
1 'polypeptide(L)'
;MAADFSITGEVKLNSDPAEKATSKWTVAAGQLIADFAKKAASSLQSVVKSGLDYNRSMESYLTNFKVMLGDEQLAAEKLEEIRRMAASTPFSLSDLTEGTQTLLQFGVAADDTTGVLKRLGDISLGNADKLQTLVRAYGKMSSAQKVTLENVNMMIDAGFNPLNQICDATGESMSALYKRISDGKVSFNELEAAVAAATSEGGQFYNGMLEASQTFNGRLSTLKDNVAALTGELTSGLFSALGDIIVKANELVVSITEDDSKMAALKETIGVLTAAVVAVTAAVLSYK
;
A
#
# COMPACT_ATOMS: atom_id res chain seq x y z
N MET A 1 23.01 -26.47 21.95
CA MET A 1 24.03 -27.27 21.21
C MET A 1 23.99 -26.82 19.78
N ALA A 2 24.91 -25.96 19.39
CA ALA A 2 25.08 -25.51 18.02
C ALA A 2 25.93 -26.55 17.29
N ALA A 3 25.43 -27.08 16.19
CA ALA A 3 26.19 -28.01 15.35
C ALA A 3 27.11 -27.19 14.45
N ASP A 4 28.39 -27.26 14.79
CA ASP A 4 29.49 -26.70 13.98
C ASP A 4 29.71 -27.61 12.77
N PHE A 5 29.42 -27.11 11.57
CA PHE A 5 29.61 -27.83 10.32
C PHE A 5 30.86 -27.26 9.62
N SER A 6 32.03 -27.78 10.00
CA SER A 6 33.28 -27.49 9.28
C SER A 6 33.59 -28.62 8.30
N ILE A 7 33.51 -28.32 6.99
CA ILE A 7 34.01 -29.21 5.94
C ILE A 7 35.48 -28.86 5.67
N THR A 8 36.40 -29.60 6.27
CA THR A 8 37.82 -29.58 5.90
C THR A 8 38.07 -30.75 4.94
N GLY A 9 38.09 -30.45 3.66
CA GLY A 9 38.48 -31.40 2.60
C GLY A 9 39.89 -31.09 2.09
N GLU A 10 40.86 -31.89 2.45
CA GLU A 10 42.21 -31.87 1.84
C GLU A 10 42.15 -32.63 0.54
N VAL A 11 42.22 -31.95 -0.62
CA VAL A 11 42.26 -32.57 -1.94
C VAL A 11 43.74 -32.72 -2.36
N LYS A 12 44.28 -33.92 -2.31
CA LYS A 12 45.57 -34.27 -2.94
C LYS A 12 45.35 -34.45 -4.44
N LEU A 13 45.88 -33.54 -5.24
CA LEU A 13 45.83 -33.58 -6.69
C LEU A 13 46.96 -34.51 -7.24
N ASN A 14 46.54 -35.56 -7.93
CA ASN A 14 47.45 -36.39 -8.75
C ASN A 14 47.19 -36.02 -10.21
N SER A 15 48.28 -35.82 -10.99
CA SER A 15 48.31 -35.22 -12.34
C SER A 15 47.86 -36.19 -13.44
N ASP A 16 46.58 -36.52 -13.49
CA ASP A 16 45.94 -37.39 -14.50
C ASP A 16 44.77 -36.68 -15.21
N PRO A 17 44.25 -37.15 -16.34
CA PRO A 17 43.15 -36.46 -17.09
C PRO A 17 41.90 -36.10 -16.27
N ALA A 18 41.75 -36.64 -15.08
CA ALA A 18 40.79 -36.25 -14.06
C ALA A 18 40.99 -34.78 -13.60
N GLU A 19 42.21 -34.23 -13.69
CA GLU A 19 42.54 -32.85 -13.24
C GLU A 19 41.87 -31.79 -14.11
N LYS A 20 41.68 -32.03 -15.41
CA LYS A 20 40.91 -31.15 -16.29
C LYS A 20 39.44 -31.19 -16.07
N ALA A 21 38.89 -32.29 -15.55
CA ALA A 21 37.48 -32.41 -15.18
C ALA A 21 37.22 -31.75 -13.83
N THR A 22 38.11 -31.95 -12.83
CA THR A 22 37.97 -31.31 -11.50
C THR A 22 38.12 -29.80 -11.59
N SER A 23 38.99 -29.26 -12.45
CA SER A 23 39.09 -27.79 -12.63
C SER A 23 37.83 -27.17 -13.23
N LYS A 24 37.13 -27.88 -14.13
CA LYS A 24 35.86 -27.43 -14.68
C LYS A 24 34.75 -27.47 -13.63
N TRP A 25 34.72 -28.48 -12.77
CA TRP A 25 33.74 -28.57 -11.69
C TRP A 25 33.96 -27.56 -10.56
N THR A 26 35.20 -27.27 -10.20
CA THR A 26 35.56 -26.23 -9.23
C THR A 26 35.27 -24.84 -9.74
N VAL A 27 35.48 -24.54 -11.01
CA VAL A 27 35.10 -23.28 -11.66
C VAL A 27 33.57 -23.17 -11.74
N ALA A 28 32.88 -24.24 -12.15
CA ALA A 28 31.41 -24.25 -12.22
C ALA A 28 30.76 -24.10 -10.81
N ALA A 29 31.29 -24.77 -9.79
CA ALA A 29 30.84 -24.60 -8.41
C ALA A 29 31.11 -23.17 -7.89
N GLY A 30 32.28 -22.62 -8.19
CA GLY A 30 32.60 -21.22 -7.85
C GLY A 30 31.66 -20.21 -8.53
N GLN A 31 31.32 -20.44 -9.80
CA GLN A 31 30.35 -19.62 -10.52
C GLN A 31 28.92 -19.75 -9.93
N LEU A 32 28.49 -20.97 -9.59
CA LEU A 32 27.19 -21.20 -8.96
C LEU A 32 27.09 -20.51 -7.58
N ILE A 33 28.16 -20.56 -6.79
CA ILE A 33 28.22 -19.87 -5.49
C ILE A 33 28.19 -18.34 -5.70
N ALA A 34 28.94 -17.82 -6.67
CA ALA A 34 28.94 -16.40 -7.00
C ALA A 34 27.59 -15.91 -7.53
N ASP A 35 26.92 -16.71 -8.36
CA ASP A 35 25.59 -16.41 -8.89
C ASP A 35 24.51 -16.49 -7.79
N PHE A 36 24.64 -17.46 -6.88
CA PHE A 36 23.76 -17.55 -5.71
C PHE A 36 23.97 -16.35 -4.77
N ALA A 37 25.22 -15.97 -4.49
CA ALA A 37 25.54 -14.79 -3.69
C ALA A 37 24.99 -13.49 -4.33
N LYS A 38 25.13 -13.31 -5.66
CA LYS A 38 24.55 -12.19 -6.39
C LYS A 38 23.02 -12.17 -6.32
N LYS A 39 22.37 -13.31 -6.50
CA LYS A 39 20.92 -13.43 -6.37
C LYS A 39 20.46 -13.14 -4.95
N ALA A 40 21.15 -13.66 -3.95
CA ALA A 40 20.86 -13.37 -2.55
C ALA A 40 21.01 -11.87 -2.24
N ALA A 41 22.11 -11.23 -2.69
CA ALA A 41 22.32 -9.80 -2.52
C ALA A 41 21.27 -8.95 -3.23
N SER A 42 20.88 -9.31 -4.46
CA SER A 42 19.82 -8.59 -5.20
C SER A 42 18.45 -8.77 -4.55
N SER A 43 18.16 -9.95 -4.00
CA SER A 43 16.91 -10.21 -3.27
C SER A 43 16.83 -9.41 -1.97
N LEU A 44 17.95 -9.32 -1.23
CA LEU A 44 18.04 -8.49 -0.02
C LEU A 44 17.90 -7.00 -0.34
N GLN A 45 18.55 -6.53 -1.40
CA GLN A 45 18.39 -5.16 -1.86
C GLN A 45 16.93 -4.85 -2.22
N SER A 46 16.22 -5.78 -2.84
CA SER A 46 14.80 -5.62 -3.17
C SER A 46 13.92 -5.60 -1.92
N VAL A 47 14.22 -6.41 -0.89
CA VAL A 47 13.51 -6.41 0.39
C VAL A 47 13.71 -5.08 1.13
N VAL A 48 14.95 -4.62 1.25
CA VAL A 48 15.27 -3.32 1.89
C VAL A 48 14.57 -2.18 1.14
N LYS A 49 14.65 -2.16 -0.19
CA LYS A 49 13.97 -1.16 -1.01
C LYS A 49 12.46 -1.19 -0.79
N SER A 50 11.83 -2.36 -0.83
CA SER A 50 10.39 -2.52 -0.61
C SER A 50 9.98 -2.02 0.77
N GLY A 51 10.75 -2.32 1.81
CA GLY A 51 10.49 -1.84 3.17
C GLY A 51 10.65 -0.32 3.32
N LEU A 52 11.68 0.27 2.70
CA LEU A 52 11.85 1.72 2.69
C LEU A 52 10.74 2.44 1.92
N ASP A 53 10.32 1.89 0.78
CA ASP A 53 9.21 2.44 -0.02
C ASP A 53 7.88 2.34 0.75
N TYR A 54 7.65 1.24 1.48
CA TYR A 54 6.49 1.09 2.36
C TYR A 54 6.50 2.15 3.48
N ASN A 55 7.62 2.30 4.21
CA ASN A 55 7.72 3.28 5.30
C ASN A 55 7.55 4.71 4.81
N ARG A 56 8.10 5.06 3.64
CA ARG A 56 7.88 6.37 2.99
C ARG A 56 6.41 6.60 2.68
N SER A 57 5.71 5.58 2.16
CA SER A 57 4.28 5.67 1.87
C SER A 57 3.49 5.87 3.16
N MET A 58 3.79 5.13 4.23
CA MET A 58 3.14 5.26 5.53
C MET A 58 3.32 6.65 6.13
N GLU A 59 4.54 7.20 6.08
CA GLU A 59 4.82 8.57 6.53
C GLU A 59 4.02 9.60 5.73
N SER A 60 3.98 9.47 4.40
CA SER A 60 3.21 10.34 3.53
C SER A 60 1.70 10.25 3.82
N TYR A 61 1.16 9.05 4.01
CA TYR A 61 -0.25 8.85 4.33
C TYR A 61 -0.61 9.45 5.69
N LEU A 62 0.23 9.22 6.72
CA LEU A 62 0.04 9.82 8.03
C LEU A 62 0.03 11.35 7.96
N THR A 63 0.99 11.92 7.24
CA THR A 63 1.08 13.38 7.04
C THR A 63 -0.16 13.93 6.37
N ASN A 64 -0.65 13.27 5.30
CA ASN A 64 -1.85 13.69 4.60
C ASN A 64 -3.09 13.63 5.50
N PHE A 65 -3.27 12.54 6.26
CA PHE A 65 -4.38 12.43 7.21
C PHE A 65 -4.27 13.44 8.35
N LYS A 66 -3.06 13.71 8.87
CA LYS A 66 -2.84 14.74 9.89
C LYS A 66 -3.29 16.14 9.40
N VAL A 67 -2.97 16.48 8.14
CA VAL A 67 -3.42 17.73 7.53
C VAL A 67 -4.93 17.76 7.34
N MET A 68 -5.54 16.67 6.89
CA MET A 68 -6.99 16.60 6.62
C MET A 68 -7.84 16.57 7.90
N LEU A 69 -7.37 15.88 8.93
CA LEU A 69 -8.12 15.65 10.16
C LEU A 69 -7.77 16.70 11.26
N GLY A 70 -6.64 17.39 11.11
CA GLY A 70 -6.17 18.37 12.09
C GLY A 70 -5.65 17.77 13.41
N ASP A 71 -5.58 16.45 13.51
CA ASP A 71 -5.18 15.71 14.70
C ASP A 71 -4.27 14.53 14.33
N GLU A 72 -3.13 14.39 15.02
CA GLU A 72 -2.13 13.37 14.72
C GLU A 72 -2.56 11.99 15.22
N GLN A 73 -3.21 11.94 16.39
CA GLN A 73 -3.67 10.67 16.95
C GLN A 73 -4.79 10.08 16.08
N LEU A 74 -5.78 10.91 15.72
CA LEU A 74 -6.88 10.50 14.84
C LEU A 74 -6.36 10.07 13.46
N ALA A 75 -5.33 10.75 12.94
CA ALA A 75 -4.67 10.35 11.69
C ALA A 75 -4.01 8.98 11.78
N ALA A 76 -3.30 8.71 12.89
CA ALA A 76 -2.66 7.42 13.11
C ALA A 76 -3.70 6.28 13.28
N GLU A 77 -4.76 6.53 14.04
CA GLU A 77 -5.86 5.56 14.22
C GLU A 77 -6.54 5.25 12.87
N LYS A 78 -6.82 6.26 12.05
CA LYS A 78 -7.40 6.10 10.72
C LYS A 78 -6.50 5.31 9.78
N LEU A 79 -5.21 5.61 9.75
CA LEU A 79 -4.23 4.88 8.94
C LEU A 79 -4.13 3.41 9.36
N GLU A 80 -4.16 3.12 10.67
CA GLU A 80 -4.13 1.76 11.19
C GLU A 80 -5.43 0.99 10.84
N GLU A 81 -6.58 1.66 10.85
CA GLU A 81 -7.85 1.09 10.43
C GLU A 81 -7.81 0.68 8.94
N ILE A 82 -7.29 1.56 8.09
CA ILE A 82 -7.11 1.30 6.65
C ILE A 82 -6.11 0.17 6.42
N ARG A 83 -5.00 0.14 7.17
CA ARG A 83 -3.99 -0.93 7.10
C ARG A 83 -4.60 -2.29 7.42
N ARG A 84 -5.43 -2.37 8.46
CA ARG A 84 -6.15 -3.60 8.81
C ARG A 84 -7.14 -4.02 7.73
N MET A 85 -7.82 -3.07 7.10
CA MET A 85 -8.70 -3.35 5.97
C MET A 85 -7.91 -3.89 4.77
N ALA A 86 -6.76 -3.29 4.40
CA ALA A 86 -5.90 -3.77 3.31
C ALA A 86 -5.40 -5.21 3.56
N ALA A 87 -5.03 -5.53 4.80
CA ALA A 87 -4.55 -6.86 5.18
C ALA A 87 -5.61 -7.98 5.05
N SER A 88 -6.88 -7.65 4.92
CA SER A 88 -8.01 -8.60 4.89
C SER A 88 -8.88 -8.52 3.64
N THR A 89 -8.55 -7.62 2.71
CA THR A 89 -9.36 -7.36 1.50
C THR A 89 -8.52 -7.48 0.23
N PRO A 90 -9.12 -7.52 -0.97
CA PRO A 90 -8.38 -7.59 -2.22
C PRO A 90 -7.77 -6.25 -2.66
N PHE A 91 -8.01 -5.18 -1.90
CA PHE A 91 -7.51 -3.84 -2.21
C PHE A 91 -6.17 -3.57 -1.53
N SER A 92 -5.28 -2.89 -2.25
CA SER A 92 -4.01 -2.45 -1.68
C SER A 92 -4.21 -1.34 -0.64
N LEU A 93 -3.22 -1.18 0.25
CA LEU A 93 -3.18 -0.06 1.20
C LEU A 93 -3.29 1.29 0.47
N SER A 94 -2.67 1.43 -0.70
CA SER A 94 -2.74 2.64 -1.52
C SER A 94 -4.16 2.93 -2.00
N ASP A 95 -4.87 1.93 -2.54
CA ASP A 95 -6.23 2.08 -3.06
C ASP A 95 -7.20 2.55 -1.96
N LEU A 96 -7.11 1.92 -0.80
CA LEU A 96 -7.97 2.25 0.34
C LEU A 96 -7.63 3.63 0.94
N THR A 97 -6.34 3.98 1.00
CA THR A 97 -5.90 5.29 1.46
C THR A 97 -6.38 6.40 0.54
N GLU A 98 -6.24 6.23 -0.78
CA GLU A 98 -6.73 7.19 -1.78
C GLU A 98 -8.25 7.34 -1.70
N GLY A 99 -8.98 6.23 -1.57
CA GLY A 99 -10.43 6.25 -1.39
C GLY A 99 -10.85 7.01 -0.13
N THR A 100 -10.20 6.75 1.01
CA THR A 100 -10.46 7.46 2.27
C THR A 100 -10.18 8.95 2.16
N GLN A 101 -9.02 9.34 1.58
CA GLN A 101 -8.67 10.74 1.37
C GLN A 101 -9.69 11.44 0.48
N THR A 102 -10.15 10.78 -0.57
CA THR A 102 -11.17 11.31 -1.47
C THR A 102 -12.50 11.55 -0.73
N LEU A 103 -12.95 10.61 0.10
CA LEU A 103 -14.16 10.77 0.91
C LEU A 103 -14.03 11.96 1.89
N LEU A 104 -12.90 12.08 2.59
CA LEU A 104 -12.62 13.20 3.49
C LEU A 104 -12.61 14.55 2.74
N GLN A 105 -12.02 14.62 1.55
CA GLN A 105 -12.01 15.82 0.70
C GLN A 105 -13.42 16.27 0.30
N PHE A 106 -14.34 15.33 0.11
CA PHE A 106 -15.75 15.62 -0.16
C PHE A 106 -16.58 15.88 1.10
N GLY A 107 -15.97 15.89 2.29
CA GLY A 107 -16.62 16.25 3.54
C GLY A 107 -17.36 15.08 4.20
N VAL A 108 -17.10 13.83 3.83
CA VAL A 108 -17.58 12.67 4.58
C VAL A 108 -16.86 12.64 5.93
N ALA A 109 -17.62 12.45 7.02
CA ALA A 109 -17.03 12.45 8.36
C ALA A 109 -16.02 11.31 8.53
N ALA A 110 -14.93 11.58 9.26
CA ALA A 110 -13.85 10.63 9.43
C ALA A 110 -14.32 9.26 9.94
N ASP A 111 -15.25 9.25 10.87
CA ASP A 111 -15.80 8.02 11.46
C ASP A 111 -16.61 7.18 10.46
N ASP A 112 -17.21 7.83 9.46
CA ASP A 112 -18.06 7.17 8.46
C ASP A 112 -17.24 6.63 7.27
N THR A 113 -16.04 7.18 7.02
CA THR A 113 -15.26 6.88 5.79
C THR A 113 -14.99 5.40 5.61
N THR A 114 -14.64 4.67 6.66
CA THR A 114 -14.33 3.24 6.60
C THR A 114 -15.57 2.40 6.31
N GLY A 115 -16.70 2.75 6.91
CA GLY A 115 -17.98 2.10 6.64
C GLY A 115 -18.43 2.31 5.19
N VAL A 116 -18.31 3.53 4.68
CA VAL A 116 -18.61 3.86 3.29
C VAL A 116 -17.66 3.12 2.35
N LEU A 117 -16.34 3.16 2.62
CA LEU A 117 -15.34 2.50 1.80
C LEU A 117 -15.56 0.98 1.72
N LYS A 118 -15.96 0.35 2.84
CA LYS A 118 -16.33 -1.06 2.86
C LYS A 118 -17.50 -1.35 1.93
N ARG A 119 -18.59 -0.59 2.01
CA ARG A 119 -19.76 -0.77 1.15
C ARG A 119 -19.43 -0.59 -0.33
N LEU A 120 -18.68 0.47 -0.67
CA LEU A 120 -18.26 0.69 -2.06
C LEU A 120 -17.26 -0.37 -2.53
N GLY A 121 -16.44 -0.90 -1.63
CA GLY A 121 -15.57 -2.04 -1.87
C GLY A 121 -16.34 -3.33 -2.17
N ASP A 122 -17.41 -3.61 -1.41
CA ASP A 122 -18.30 -4.75 -1.67
C ASP A 122 -18.93 -4.65 -3.07
N ILE A 123 -19.38 -3.46 -3.47
CA ILE A 123 -19.94 -3.20 -4.80
C ILE A 123 -18.90 -3.37 -5.92
N SER A 124 -17.67 -2.93 -5.70
CA SER A 124 -16.60 -2.99 -6.70
C SER A 124 -15.99 -4.39 -6.90
N LEU A 125 -16.33 -5.37 -6.04
CA LEU A 125 -15.89 -6.77 -6.11
C LEU A 125 -14.37 -6.92 -6.27
N GLY A 126 -13.59 -6.11 -5.56
CA GLY A 126 -12.12 -6.16 -5.58
C GLY A 126 -11.46 -5.45 -6.77
N ASN A 127 -12.22 -4.71 -7.57
CA ASN A 127 -11.66 -3.90 -8.65
C ASN A 127 -11.37 -2.48 -8.15
N ALA A 128 -10.09 -2.10 -8.10
CA ALA A 128 -9.64 -0.82 -7.59
C ALA A 128 -10.14 0.38 -8.41
N ASP A 129 -10.16 0.29 -9.75
CA ASP A 129 -10.63 1.38 -10.62
C ASP A 129 -12.12 1.65 -10.41
N LYS A 130 -12.92 0.57 -10.26
CA LYS A 130 -14.35 0.68 -9.94
C LYS A 130 -14.54 1.30 -8.56
N LEU A 131 -13.75 0.88 -7.56
CA LEU A 131 -13.79 1.47 -6.21
C LEU A 131 -13.55 2.98 -6.28
N GLN A 132 -12.49 3.44 -6.95
CA GLN A 132 -12.18 4.85 -7.07
C GLN A 132 -13.28 5.64 -7.80
N THR A 133 -13.90 5.04 -8.82
CA THR A 133 -15.04 5.66 -9.52
C THR A 133 -16.25 5.80 -8.62
N LEU A 134 -16.61 4.75 -7.86
CA LEU A 134 -17.72 4.76 -6.91
C LEU A 134 -17.47 5.77 -5.78
N VAL A 135 -16.26 5.81 -5.23
CA VAL A 135 -15.85 6.76 -4.17
C VAL A 135 -16.02 8.21 -4.63
N ARG A 136 -15.56 8.53 -5.84
CA ARG A 136 -15.71 9.89 -6.40
C ARG A 136 -17.16 10.26 -6.64
N ALA A 137 -17.94 9.37 -7.23
CA ALA A 137 -19.36 9.62 -7.48
C ALA A 137 -20.15 9.79 -6.18
N TYR A 138 -19.91 8.94 -5.19
CA TYR A 138 -20.51 9.01 -3.85
C TYR A 138 -20.11 10.32 -3.16
N GLY A 139 -18.82 10.65 -3.11
CA GLY A 139 -18.31 11.85 -2.46
C GLY A 139 -18.87 13.14 -3.06
N LYS A 140 -18.94 13.24 -4.40
CA LYS A 140 -19.56 14.39 -5.09
C LYS A 140 -21.03 14.56 -4.67
N MET A 141 -21.81 13.47 -4.61
CA MET A 141 -23.23 13.52 -4.22
C MET A 141 -23.39 13.79 -2.73
N SER A 142 -22.50 13.27 -1.88
CA SER A 142 -22.44 13.60 -0.45
C SER A 142 -22.21 15.08 -0.23
N SER A 143 -21.19 15.65 -0.87
CA SER A 143 -20.89 17.08 -0.77
C SER A 143 -22.03 17.97 -1.30
N ALA A 144 -22.71 17.56 -2.38
CA ALA A 144 -23.84 18.28 -2.94
C ALA A 144 -25.18 18.05 -2.22
N GLN A 145 -25.25 17.08 -1.28
CA GLN A 145 -26.43 16.64 -0.55
C GLN A 145 -27.62 16.21 -1.45
N LYS A 146 -27.33 15.87 -2.69
CA LYS A 146 -28.33 15.45 -3.69
C LYS A 146 -27.75 14.48 -4.71
N VAL A 147 -28.62 13.66 -5.27
CA VAL A 147 -28.31 12.75 -6.37
C VAL A 147 -28.33 13.50 -7.71
N THR A 148 -27.35 13.23 -8.57
CA THR A 148 -27.29 13.78 -9.92
C THR A 148 -27.14 12.66 -10.95
N LEU A 149 -27.74 12.82 -12.14
CA LEU A 149 -27.69 11.80 -13.20
C LEU A 149 -26.24 11.55 -13.66
N GLU A 150 -25.39 12.57 -13.70
CA GLU A 150 -23.97 12.43 -14.04
C GLU A 150 -23.28 11.42 -13.11
N ASN A 151 -23.40 11.61 -11.79
CA ASN A 151 -22.74 10.77 -10.82
C ASN A 151 -23.39 9.38 -10.70
N VAL A 152 -24.72 9.28 -10.92
CA VAL A 152 -25.41 7.99 -11.05
C VAL A 152 -24.87 7.20 -12.25
N ASN A 153 -24.68 7.85 -13.41
CA ASN A 153 -24.10 7.19 -14.58
C ASN A 153 -22.67 6.70 -14.30
N MET A 154 -21.85 7.47 -13.56
CA MET A 154 -20.52 6.98 -13.12
C MET A 154 -20.63 5.71 -12.26
N MET A 155 -21.62 5.61 -11.37
CA MET A 155 -21.84 4.40 -10.57
C MET A 155 -22.32 3.23 -11.44
N ILE A 156 -23.19 3.48 -12.42
CA ILE A 156 -23.67 2.46 -13.37
C ILE A 156 -22.50 1.93 -14.20
N ASP A 157 -21.62 2.79 -14.70
CA ASP A 157 -20.43 2.41 -15.48
C ASP A 157 -19.45 1.58 -14.62
N ALA A 158 -19.39 1.85 -13.30
CA ALA A 158 -18.65 1.03 -12.36
C ALA A 158 -19.35 -0.30 -11.99
N GLY A 159 -20.58 -0.52 -12.49
CA GLY A 159 -21.35 -1.76 -12.30
C GLY A 159 -22.40 -1.71 -11.19
N PHE A 160 -22.73 -0.54 -10.67
CA PHE A 160 -23.76 -0.35 -9.65
C PHE A 160 -24.85 0.63 -10.11
N ASN A 161 -26.07 0.13 -10.26
CA ASN A 161 -27.23 0.97 -10.55
C ASN A 161 -28.06 1.22 -9.28
N PRO A 162 -27.86 2.36 -8.57
CA PRO A 162 -28.59 2.67 -7.35
C PRO A 162 -30.08 2.97 -7.60
N LEU A 163 -30.48 3.26 -8.85
CA LEU A 163 -31.85 3.62 -9.17
C LEU A 163 -32.84 2.48 -8.90
N ASN A 164 -32.41 1.24 -9.10
CA ASN A 164 -33.24 0.07 -8.84
C ASN A 164 -33.60 0.01 -7.34
N GLN A 165 -32.62 0.13 -6.45
CA GLN A 165 -32.83 0.12 -5.02
C GLN A 165 -33.71 1.29 -4.56
N ILE A 166 -33.54 2.48 -5.16
CA ILE A 166 -34.39 3.63 -4.84
C ILE A 166 -35.85 3.38 -5.29
N CYS A 167 -36.06 2.85 -6.51
CA CYS A 167 -37.40 2.49 -6.98
C CYS A 167 -38.05 1.42 -6.10
N ASP A 168 -37.30 0.38 -5.72
CA ASP A 168 -37.79 -0.70 -4.85
C ASP A 168 -38.19 -0.17 -3.46
N ALA A 169 -37.42 0.76 -2.92
CA ALA A 169 -37.68 1.36 -1.62
C ALA A 169 -38.85 2.36 -1.61
N THR A 170 -39.03 3.09 -2.73
CA THR A 170 -40.07 4.16 -2.81
C THR A 170 -41.37 3.72 -3.48
N GLY A 171 -41.32 2.61 -4.22
CA GLY A 171 -42.44 2.14 -5.06
C GLY A 171 -42.69 2.99 -6.31
N GLU A 172 -41.83 3.96 -6.62
CA GLU A 172 -42.00 4.81 -7.79
C GLU A 172 -41.45 4.15 -9.08
N SER A 173 -41.98 4.60 -10.21
CA SER A 173 -41.45 4.14 -11.50
C SER A 173 -40.09 4.77 -11.80
N MET A 174 -39.27 4.08 -12.60
CA MET A 174 -37.97 4.61 -13.06
C MET A 174 -38.10 5.97 -13.76
N SER A 175 -39.16 6.18 -14.55
CA SER A 175 -39.42 7.46 -15.23
C SER A 175 -39.72 8.60 -14.24
N ALA A 176 -40.45 8.32 -13.15
CA ALA A 176 -40.71 9.28 -12.10
C ALA A 176 -39.41 9.62 -11.33
N LEU A 177 -38.60 8.62 -11.05
CA LEU A 177 -37.32 8.81 -10.37
C LEU A 177 -36.36 9.66 -11.23
N TYR A 178 -36.22 9.38 -12.51
CA TYR A 178 -35.41 10.20 -13.43
C TYR A 178 -35.84 11.68 -13.43
N LYS A 179 -37.18 11.90 -13.43
CA LYS A 179 -37.70 13.28 -13.33
C LYS A 179 -37.33 13.93 -11.99
N ARG A 180 -37.48 13.21 -10.87
CA ARG A 180 -37.09 13.72 -9.54
C ARG A 180 -35.62 14.07 -9.47
N ILE A 181 -34.75 13.23 -10.03
CA ILE A 181 -33.28 13.51 -10.08
C ILE A 181 -33.01 14.77 -10.92
N SER A 182 -33.65 14.88 -12.10
CA SER A 182 -33.50 16.05 -12.96
C SER A 182 -34.00 17.35 -12.30
N ASP A 183 -35.05 17.23 -11.48
CA ASP A 183 -35.59 18.34 -10.67
C ASP A 183 -34.73 18.64 -9.41
N GLY A 184 -33.67 17.86 -9.15
CA GLY A 184 -32.82 17.99 -7.94
C GLY A 184 -33.51 17.60 -6.63
N LYS A 185 -34.53 16.74 -6.69
CA LYS A 185 -35.40 16.36 -5.54
C LYS A 185 -35.07 15.01 -4.93
N VAL A 186 -34.01 14.35 -5.38
CA VAL A 186 -33.53 13.10 -4.77
C VAL A 186 -32.36 13.45 -3.86
N SER A 187 -32.53 13.17 -2.58
CA SER A 187 -31.54 13.48 -1.53
C SER A 187 -30.36 12.50 -1.55
N PHE A 188 -29.24 12.92 -0.99
CA PHE A 188 -28.09 12.04 -0.77
C PHE A 188 -28.44 10.85 0.14
N ASN A 189 -29.32 11.04 1.14
CA ASN A 189 -29.74 9.96 2.03
C ASN A 189 -30.47 8.82 1.30
N GLU A 190 -31.18 9.11 0.21
CA GLU A 190 -31.79 8.07 -0.65
C GLU A 190 -30.72 7.23 -1.36
N LEU A 191 -29.63 7.84 -1.80
CA LEU A 191 -28.49 7.11 -2.35
C LEU A 191 -27.79 6.28 -1.28
N GLU A 192 -27.55 6.86 -0.11
CA GLU A 192 -26.90 6.17 1.00
C GLU A 192 -27.70 4.93 1.43
N ALA A 193 -29.02 5.06 1.53
CA ALA A 193 -29.92 3.94 1.79
C ALA A 193 -29.86 2.87 0.69
N ALA A 194 -29.78 3.28 -0.59
CA ALA A 194 -29.64 2.36 -1.72
C ALA A 194 -28.30 1.59 -1.68
N VAL A 195 -27.19 2.27 -1.38
CA VAL A 195 -25.87 1.63 -1.19
C VAL A 195 -25.92 0.66 0.00
N ALA A 196 -26.52 1.06 1.12
CA ALA A 196 -26.66 0.21 2.29
C ALA A 196 -27.51 -1.02 2.00
N ALA A 197 -28.65 -0.87 1.34
CA ALA A 197 -29.53 -1.99 0.95
C ALA A 197 -28.81 -2.98 0.03
N ALA A 198 -28.06 -2.50 -0.95
CA ALA A 198 -27.32 -3.34 -1.90
C ALA A 198 -26.20 -4.17 -1.24
N THR A 199 -25.65 -3.71 -0.11
CA THR A 199 -24.51 -4.32 0.60
C THR A 199 -24.86 -4.96 1.94
N SER A 200 -26.10 -4.86 2.39
CA SER A 200 -26.61 -5.53 3.57
C SER A 200 -26.96 -7.00 3.29
N GLU A 201 -27.23 -7.78 4.34
CA GLU A 201 -27.65 -9.17 4.22
C GLU A 201 -28.87 -9.31 3.29
N GLY A 202 -28.76 -10.18 2.30
CA GLY A 202 -29.76 -10.33 1.22
C GLY A 202 -29.60 -9.36 0.06
N GLY A 203 -28.72 -8.36 0.15
CA GLY A 203 -28.39 -7.44 -0.94
C GLY A 203 -27.47 -8.09 -2.00
N GLN A 204 -27.54 -7.57 -3.21
CA GLN A 204 -26.82 -8.11 -4.38
C GLN A 204 -25.29 -8.17 -4.17
N PHE A 205 -24.70 -7.25 -3.40
CA PHE A 205 -23.28 -7.11 -3.17
C PHE A 205 -22.86 -7.44 -1.74
N TYR A 206 -23.72 -8.13 -1.00
CA TYR A 206 -23.41 -8.52 0.38
C TYR A 206 -22.11 -9.35 0.44
N ASN A 207 -21.16 -8.90 1.29
CA ASN A 207 -19.84 -9.51 1.43
C ASN A 207 -19.03 -9.63 0.11
N GLY A 208 -19.31 -8.79 -0.90
CA GLY A 208 -18.64 -8.86 -2.20
C GLY A 208 -17.12 -8.73 -2.13
N MET A 209 -16.62 -7.91 -1.22
CA MET A 209 -15.19 -7.75 -0.97
C MET A 209 -14.57 -9.00 -0.34
N LEU A 210 -15.28 -9.64 0.59
CA LEU A 210 -14.84 -10.90 1.23
C LEU A 210 -14.75 -12.01 0.20
N GLU A 211 -15.78 -12.17 -0.65
CA GLU A 211 -15.77 -13.17 -1.72
C GLU A 211 -14.64 -12.92 -2.72
N ALA A 212 -14.43 -11.64 -3.10
CA ALA A 212 -13.33 -11.27 -3.98
C ALA A 212 -11.95 -11.59 -3.35
N SER A 213 -11.79 -11.41 -2.03
CA SER A 213 -10.54 -11.71 -1.32
C SER A 213 -10.17 -13.19 -1.33
N GLN A 214 -11.15 -14.08 -1.45
CA GLN A 214 -10.95 -15.52 -1.49
C GLN A 214 -10.50 -16.03 -2.87
N THR A 215 -10.56 -15.20 -3.90
CA THR A 215 -10.03 -15.54 -5.23
C THR A 215 -8.49 -15.63 -5.21
N PHE A 216 -7.90 -16.30 -6.20
CA PHE A 216 -6.44 -16.35 -6.34
C PHE A 216 -5.80 -14.95 -6.38
N ASN A 217 -6.39 -14.03 -7.17
CA ASN A 217 -5.89 -12.66 -7.28
C ASN A 217 -6.06 -11.88 -5.96
N GLY A 218 -7.17 -12.06 -5.26
CA GLY A 218 -7.39 -11.45 -3.95
C GLY A 218 -6.38 -11.94 -2.92
N ARG A 219 -6.14 -13.25 -2.83
CA ARG A 219 -5.11 -13.82 -1.93
C ARG A 219 -3.71 -13.35 -2.28
N LEU A 220 -3.40 -13.21 -3.58
CA LEU A 220 -2.10 -12.71 -4.02
C LEU A 220 -1.91 -11.23 -3.68
N SER A 221 -2.96 -10.40 -3.82
CA SER A 221 -2.92 -8.98 -3.41
C SER A 221 -2.67 -8.87 -1.90
N THR A 222 -3.49 -9.53 -1.10
CA THR A 222 -3.33 -9.56 0.37
C THR A 222 -1.94 -10.05 0.79
N LEU A 223 -1.40 -11.08 0.12
CA LEU A 223 -0.04 -11.55 0.41
C LEU A 223 1.02 -10.49 0.12
N LYS A 224 0.90 -9.75 -0.99
CA LYS A 224 1.84 -8.65 -1.34
C LYS A 224 1.83 -7.56 -0.28
N ASP A 225 0.65 -7.12 0.16
CA ASP A 225 0.52 -6.07 1.17
C ASP A 225 1.07 -6.52 2.53
N ASN A 226 0.81 -7.76 2.95
CA ASN A 226 1.36 -8.33 4.17
C ASN A 226 2.89 -8.47 4.11
N VAL A 227 3.46 -8.86 2.97
CA VAL A 227 4.90 -8.90 2.77
C VAL A 227 5.49 -7.50 2.78
N ALA A 228 4.84 -6.51 2.14
CA ALA A 228 5.29 -5.12 2.18
C ALA A 228 5.27 -4.55 3.61
N ALA A 229 4.21 -4.80 4.38
CA ALA A 229 4.11 -4.40 5.78
C ALA A 229 5.22 -5.04 6.64
N LEU A 230 5.45 -6.35 6.49
CA LEU A 230 6.51 -7.05 7.20
C LEU A 230 7.90 -6.49 6.86
N THR A 231 8.17 -6.24 5.57
CA THR A 231 9.45 -5.64 5.16
C THR A 231 9.60 -4.20 5.67
N GLY A 232 8.50 -3.45 5.74
CA GLY A 232 8.45 -2.12 6.35
C GLY A 232 8.81 -2.15 7.83
N GLU A 233 8.24 -3.09 8.59
CA GLU A 233 8.54 -3.27 10.01
C GLU A 233 10.01 -3.66 10.24
N LEU A 234 10.55 -4.60 9.46
CA LEU A 234 11.96 -4.99 9.52
C LEU A 234 12.93 -3.85 9.18
N THR A 235 12.52 -2.88 8.37
CA THR A 235 13.36 -1.75 7.94
C THR A 235 13.04 -0.44 8.66
N SER A 236 12.11 -0.41 9.61
CA SER A 236 11.67 0.81 10.31
C SER A 236 12.80 1.55 11.03
N GLY A 237 13.66 0.82 11.74
CA GLY A 237 14.83 1.40 12.39
C GLY A 237 15.84 2.02 11.41
N LEU A 238 16.01 1.41 10.24
CA LEU A 238 16.84 1.95 9.16
C LEU A 238 16.22 3.21 8.57
N PHE A 239 14.90 3.20 8.36
CA PHE A 239 14.17 4.34 7.81
C PHE A 239 14.31 5.57 8.71
N SER A 240 14.12 5.40 10.03
CA SER A 240 14.31 6.48 11.01
C SER A 240 15.75 7.01 11.02
N ALA A 241 16.75 6.12 11.04
CA ALA A 241 18.16 6.50 11.01
C ALA A 241 18.53 7.27 9.73
N LEU A 242 18.00 6.87 8.57
CA LEU A 242 18.17 7.60 7.31
C LEU A 242 17.48 8.96 7.33
N GLY A 243 16.30 9.07 7.93
CA GLY A 243 15.58 10.33 8.12
C GLY A 243 16.42 11.34 8.90
N ASP A 244 16.96 10.93 10.05
CA ASP A 244 17.82 11.78 10.90
C ASP A 244 19.07 12.26 10.15
N ILE A 245 19.65 11.40 9.32
CA ILE A 245 20.84 11.74 8.54
C ILE A 245 20.49 12.72 7.41
N ILE A 246 19.33 12.54 6.74
CA ILE A 246 18.85 13.46 5.70
C ILE A 246 18.60 14.85 6.29
N VAL A 247 18.00 14.94 7.47
CA VAL A 247 17.79 16.23 8.19
C VAL A 247 19.12 16.91 8.46
N LYS A 248 20.09 16.20 9.03
CA LYS A 248 21.44 16.72 9.30
C LYS A 248 22.18 17.13 8.03
N ALA A 249 22.04 16.35 6.94
CA ALA A 249 22.62 16.68 5.64
C ALA A 249 22.00 17.97 5.05
N ASN A 250 20.67 18.13 5.17
CA ASN A 250 19.97 19.34 4.73
C ASN A 250 20.40 20.57 5.53
N GLU A 251 20.46 20.46 6.87
CA GLU A 251 20.96 21.54 7.72
C GLU A 251 22.38 21.96 7.33
N LEU A 252 23.23 20.97 7.03
CA LEU A 252 24.60 21.21 6.59
C LEU A 252 24.64 21.89 5.22
N VAL A 253 23.87 21.43 4.24
CA VAL A 253 23.77 22.07 2.90
C VAL A 253 23.32 23.52 3.00
N VAL A 254 22.29 23.81 3.79
CA VAL A 254 21.83 25.19 4.05
C VAL A 254 22.97 26.03 4.68
N SER A 255 23.76 25.43 5.60
CA SER A 255 24.87 26.13 6.26
C SER A 255 26.09 26.38 5.35
N ILE A 256 26.26 25.58 4.28
CA ILE A 256 27.38 25.71 3.33
C ILE A 256 27.15 26.85 2.32
N THR A 257 25.91 27.20 2.04
CA THR A 257 25.60 28.39 1.20
C THR A 257 26.14 29.69 1.80
N GLU A 258 26.58 29.66 3.07
CA GLU A 258 27.11 30.80 3.80
C GLU A 258 28.63 30.70 4.10
N ASP A 259 29.30 29.53 3.92
CA ASP A 259 30.71 29.35 4.30
C ASP A 259 31.38 28.13 3.64
N ASP A 260 32.35 28.39 2.75
CA ASP A 260 33.14 27.38 2.00
C ASP A 260 33.95 26.40 2.91
N SER A 261 34.20 26.77 4.17
CA SER A 261 34.95 25.92 5.12
C SER A 261 34.20 24.65 5.55
N LYS A 262 32.88 24.60 5.32
CA LYS A 262 32.01 23.49 5.72
C LYS A 262 31.89 22.35 4.71
N MET A 263 32.55 22.50 3.54
CA MET A 263 32.59 21.43 2.51
C MET A 263 33.27 20.16 3.01
N ALA A 264 34.23 20.26 3.94
CA ALA A 264 34.88 19.09 4.54
C ALA A 264 33.92 18.31 5.44
N ALA A 265 33.08 19.00 6.21
CA ALA A 265 32.04 18.40 7.06
C ALA A 265 30.94 17.70 6.23
N LEU A 266 30.60 18.23 5.05
CA LEU A 266 29.67 17.58 4.11
C LEU A 266 30.25 16.24 3.60
N LYS A 267 31.53 16.19 3.24
CA LYS A 267 32.19 14.97 2.80
C LYS A 267 32.23 13.92 3.91
N GLU A 268 32.47 14.33 5.14
CA GLU A 268 32.44 13.45 6.32
C GLU A 268 31.02 12.90 6.57
N THR A 269 30.01 13.75 6.50
CA THR A 269 28.58 13.36 6.67
C THR A 269 28.15 12.38 5.58
N ILE A 270 28.53 12.60 4.31
CA ILE A 270 28.29 11.65 3.21
C ILE A 270 29.04 10.33 3.45
N GLY A 271 30.26 10.37 4.00
CA GLY A 271 31.02 9.19 4.39
C GLY A 271 30.31 8.36 5.47
N VAL A 272 29.76 9.01 6.50
CA VAL A 272 28.96 8.38 7.57
C VAL A 272 27.66 7.78 7.02
N LEU A 273 26.97 8.47 6.11
CA LEU A 273 25.81 7.98 5.37
C LEU A 273 26.10 6.68 4.63
N THR A 274 27.18 6.68 3.86
CA THR A 274 27.60 5.51 3.08
C THR A 274 27.93 4.34 4.01
N ALA A 275 28.66 4.60 5.11
CA ALA A 275 29.01 3.58 6.09
C ALA A 275 27.80 3.02 6.83
N ALA A 276 26.81 3.87 7.19
CA ALA A 276 25.57 3.45 7.82
C ALA A 276 24.72 2.55 6.89
N VAL A 277 24.58 2.90 5.62
CA VAL A 277 23.90 2.08 4.62
C VAL A 277 24.60 0.73 4.43
N VAL A 278 25.93 0.71 4.38
CA VAL A 278 26.72 -0.53 4.27
C VAL A 278 26.60 -1.37 5.54
N ALA A 279 26.66 -0.78 6.74
CA ALA A 279 26.55 -1.51 8.01
C ALA A 279 25.15 -2.14 8.17
N VAL A 280 24.07 -1.43 7.78
CA VAL A 280 22.71 -1.98 7.83
C VAL A 280 22.54 -3.08 6.80
N THR A 281 23.08 -2.91 5.60
CA THR A 281 23.07 -3.97 4.59
C THR A 281 23.78 -5.22 5.11
N ALA A 282 24.93 -5.05 5.80
CA ALA A 282 25.67 -6.14 6.42
C ALA A 282 24.90 -6.77 7.61
N ALA A 283 24.24 -5.96 8.46
CA ALA A 283 23.45 -6.46 9.58
C ALA A 283 22.23 -7.28 9.11
N VAL A 284 21.53 -6.83 8.07
CA VAL A 284 20.44 -7.61 7.43
C VAL A 284 20.97 -8.91 6.82
N LEU A 285 22.20 -8.91 6.30
CA LEU A 285 22.87 -10.10 5.75
C LEU A 285 23.34 -11.08 6.83
N SER A 286 23.63 -10.61 8.06
CA SER A 286 24.09 -11.44 9.17
C SER A 286 22.98 -12.04 10.02
N TYR A 287 21.73 -11.65 9.82
CA TYR A 287 20.57 -12.24 10.47
C TYR A 287 20.17 -13.54 9.74
N LYS A 288 20.95 -14.60 9.97
CA LYS A 288 20.64 -15.97 9.61
C LYS A 288 20.18 -16.75 10.83
#